data_7e8561303f329431da908de01d68ccdf
#
_entry.id   7e8561303f329431da908de01d68ccdf
#
_cell.length_a   1.000
_cell.length_b   1.000
_cell.length_c   1.000
_cell.angle_alpha   90.00
_cell.angle_beta   90.00
_cell.angle_gamma   90.00
#
_symmetry.space_group_name_H-M   'P 1'
#
loop_
_entity.id
_entity.type
_entity.pdbx_description
1 polymer ?
#
loop_
_entity_poly.entity_id
_entity_poly.type
_entity_poly.pdbx_seq_one_letter_code
_entity_poly.pdbx_strand_id
1 'polypeptide(L)'
;IEMAEAMMERVGITRLANKDCNRMSGGELQMVLIARALINEPKLIILDEPETGLDFHNQILVLNMVERLAHESGISAIMNTHYPTNAMSVADEALMLNRKGEFFYGPAAEILNEENISYSFDVQVLVDELHYQGRSVRSIVPVALREETAV
;
A
#
# COMPACT_ATOMS: atom_id res chain seq x y z
N ILE A 1 -9.11 -14.17 -23.85
CA ILE A 1 -7.64 -14.05 -24.04
C ILE A 1 -7.31 -12.56 -24.28
N GLU A 2 -7.82 -11.93 -25.33
CA GLU A 2 -7.54 -10.53 -25.68
C GLU A 2 -7.70 -9.53 -24.53
N MET A 3 -8.78 -9.62 -23.74
CA MET A 3 -8.99 -8.76 -22.57
C MET A 3 -7.92 -8.95 -21.50
N ALA A 4 -7.47 -10.19 -21.27
CA ALA A 4 -6.45 -10.48 -20.29
C ALA A 4 -5.08 -9.93 -20.75
N GLU A 5 -4.74 -10.09 -22.02
CA GLU A 5 -3.51 -9.56 -22.60
C GLU A 5 -3.47 -8.03 -22.56
N ALA A 6 -4.56 -7.36 -22.94
CA ALA A 6 -4.69 -5.90 -22.84
C ALA A 6 -4.54 -5.40 -21.39
N MET A 7 -5.12 -6.12 -20.42
CA MET A 7 -4.98 -5.77 -19.00
C MET A 7 -3.56 -5.99 -18.51
N MET A 8 -2.90 -7.08 -18.90
CA MET A 8 -1.50 -7.35 -18.55
C MET A 8 -0.56 -6.28 -19.12
N GLU A 9 -0.84 -5.77 -20.33
CA GLU A 9 -0.11 -4.65 -20.91
C GLU A 9 -0.33 -3.37 -20.09
N ARG A 10 -1.59 -3.03 -19.78
CA ARG A 10 -1.95 -1.86 -18.99
C ARG A 10 -1.26 -1.82 -17.63
N VAL A 11 -1.15 -2.95 -16.94
CA VAL A 11 -0.47 -3.05 -15.64
C VAL A 11 1.03 -3.32 -15.74
N GLY A 12 1.57 -3.53 -16.96
CA GLY A 12 3.01 -3.68 -17.21
C GLY A 12 3.57 -5.06 -16.86
N ILE A 13 2.74 -6.11 -16.96
CA ILE A 13 3.13 -7.49 -16.62
C ILE A 13 3.04 -8.47 -17.79
N THR A 14 3.06 -8.00 -19.04
CA THR A 14 2.96 -8.84 -20.26
C THR A 14 3.98 -9.98 -20.28
N ARG A 15 5.17 -9.77 -19.67
CA ARG A 15 6.21 -10.79 -19.52
C ARG A 15 5.75 -12.05 -18.78
N LEU A 16 4.66 -11.97 -18.01
CA LEU A 16 4.10 -13.06 -17.22
C LEU A 16 3.02 -13.86 -17.96
N ALA A 17 2.60 -13.46 -19.16
CA ALA A 17 1.48 -14.04 -19.88
C ALA A 17 1.60 -15.57 -20.11
N ASN A 18 2.81 -16.07 -20.31
CA ASN A 18 3.09 -17.48 -20.54
C ASN A 18 3.75 -18.19 -19.34
N LYS A 19 3.81 -17.51 -18.18
CA LYS A 19 4.41 -18.10 -16.98
C LYS A 19 3.37 -18.86 -16.17
N ASP A 20 3.69 -20.09 -15.78
CA ASP A 20 2.87 -20.88 -14.88
C ASP A 20 2.77 -20.19 -13.52
N CYS A 21 1.55 -20.03 -13.00
CA CYS A 21 1.30 -19.38 -11.69
C CYS A 21 2.04 -20.08 -10.55
N ASN A 22 2.23 -21.40 -10.60
CA ASN A 22 2.98 -22.15 -9.59
C ASN A 22 4.50 -21.85 -9.61
N ARG A 23 4.98 -21.18 -10.64
CA ARG A 23 6.38 -20.79 -10.82
C ARG A 23 6.60 -19.29 -10.67
N MET A 24 5.55 -18.53 -10.35
CA MET A 24 5.64 -17.09 -10.09
C MET A 24 6.19 -16.82 -8.69
N SER A 25 6.94 -15.74 -8.55
CA SER A 25 7.24 -15.18 -7.24
C SER A 25 5.97 -14.60 -6.59
N GLY A 26 5.99 -14.39 -5.28
CA GLY A 26 4.85 -13.78 -4.57
C GLY A 26 4.43 -12.45 -5.20
N GLY A 27 5.39 -11.56 -5.51
CA GLY A 27 5.10 -10.27 -6.15
C GLY A 27 4.57 -10.40 -7.57
N GLU A 28 5.09 -11.36 -8.37
CA GLU A 28 4.54 -11.62 -9.71
C GLU A 28 3.10 -12.12 -9.64
N LEU A 29 2.81 -13.03 -8.71
CA LEU A 29 1.47 -13.54 -8.49
C LEU A 29 0.53 -12.42 -8.02
N GLN A 30 0.97 -11.56 -7.09
CA GLN A 30 0.19 -10.43 -6.61
C GLN A 30 -0.19 -9.47 -7.74
N MET A 31 0.76 -9.12 -8.61
CA MET A 31 0.48 -8.28 -9.79
C MET A 31 -0.53 -8.93 -10.75
N VAL A 32 -0.45 -10.24 -10.95
CA VAL A 32 -1.42 -10.98 -11.77
C VAL A 32 -2.81 -10.99 -11.13
N LEU A 33 -2.91 -11.12 -9.80
CA LEU A 33 -4.18 -11.06 -9.07
C LEU A 33 -4.83 -9.66 -9.18
N ILE A 34 -4.05 -8.59 -9.08
CA ILE A 34 -4.53 -7.22 -9.31
C ILE A 34 -5.02 -7.08 -10.76
N ALA A 35 -4.23 -7.51 -11.75
CA ALA A 35 -4.63 -7.47 -13.16
C ALA A 35 -5.95 -8.22 -13.41
N ARG A 36 -6.11 -9.39 -12.78
CA ARG A 36 -7.36 -10.17 -12.87
C ARG A 36 -8.56 -9.41 -12.30
N ALA A 37 -8.38 -8.71 -11.17
CA ALA A 37 -9.45 -7.92 -10.56
C ALA A 37 -9.88 -6.75 -11.46
N LEU A 38 -8.97 -6.24 -12.28
CA LEU A 38 -9.21 -5.10 -13.18
C LEU A 38 -9.87 -5.45 -14.52
N ILE A 39 -9.94 -6.74 -14.90
CA ILE A 39 -10.48 -7.18 -16.21
C ILE A 39 -11.88 -6.65 -16.48
N ASN A 40 -12.70 -6.55 -15.44
CA ASN A 40 -14.10 -6.07 -15.56
C ASN A 40 -14.21 -4.53 -15.40
N GLU A 41 -13.12 -3.80 -15.48
CA GLU A 41 -13.05 -2.34 -15.37
C GLU A 41 -13.82 -1.79 -14.15
N PRO A 42 -13.51 -2.28 -12.94
CA PRO A 42 -14.19 -1.84 -11.73
C PRO A 42 -13.92 -0.35 -11.46
N LYS A 43 -14.87 0.32 -10.84
CA LYS A 43 -14.67 1.69 -10.34
C LYS A 43 -13.94 1.73 -9.00
N LEU A 44 -13.98 0.63 -8.26
CA LEU A 44 -13.36 0.47 -6.94
C LEU A 44 -12.68 -0.90 -6.86
N ILE A 45 -11.44 -0.92 -6.37
CA ILE A 45 -10.75 -2.13 -5.95
C ILE A 45 -10.49 -2.09 -4.44
N ILE A 46 -10.57 -3.26 -3.82
CA ILE A 46 -10.23 -3.43 -2.40
C ILE A 46 -9.06 -4.41 -2.33
N LEU A 47 -7.99 -3.99 -1.69
CA LEU A 47 -6.75 -4.74 -1.55
C LEU A 47 -6.49 -4.98 -0.06
N ASP A 48 -6.37 -6.24 0.32
CA ASP A 48 -6.06 -6.63 1.68
C ASP A 48 -4.59 -7.04 1.77
N GLU A 49 -3.80 -6.20 2.43
CA GLU A 49 -2.35 -6.35 2.63
C GLU A 49 -1.59 -6.76 1.34
N PRO A 50 -1.74 -6.02 0.23
CA PRO A 50 -1.20 -6.45 -1.07
C PRO A 50 0.33 -6.55 -1.12
N GLU A 51 1.02 -5.94 -0.17
CA GLU A 51 2.48 -5.92 -0.05
C GLU A 51 3.04 -6.96 0.93
N THR A 52 2.19 -7.64 1.71
CA THR A 52 2.63 -8.57 2.75
C THR A 52 3.34 -9.79 2.17
N GLY A 53 4.47 -10.16 2.77
CA GLY A 53 5.30 -11.29 2.33
C GLY A 53 6.14 -11.02 1.07
N LEU A 54 6.14 -9.79 0.56
CA LEU A 54 6.95 -9.38 -0.58
C LEU A 54 8.30 -8.79 -0.11
N ASP A 55 9.33 -8.96 -0.93
CA ASP A 55 10.58 -8.22 -0.79
C ASP A 55 10.39 -6.74 -1.17
N PHE A 56 11.34 -5.87 -0.81
CA PHE A 56 11.27 -4.43 -1.06
C PHE A 56 11.05 -4.06 -2.53
N HIS A 57 11.65 -4.79 -3.47
CA HIS A 57 11.49 -4.55 -4.88
C HIS A 57 10.03 -4.77 -5.32
N ASN A 58 9.46 -5.91 -4.93
CA ASN A 58 8.09 -6.27 -5.26
C ASN A 58 7.06 -5.41 -4.51
N GLN A 59 7.33 -5.01 -3.26
CA GLN A 59 6.48 -4.05 -2.54
C GLN A 59 6.36 -2.73 -3.31
N ILE A 60 7.49 -2.14 -3.73
CA ILE A 60 7.50 -0.90 -4.50
C ILE A 60 6.73 -1.07 -5.82
N LEU A 61 6.91 -2.19 -6.52
CA LEU A 61 6.19 -2.45 -7.78
C LEU A 61 4.68 -2.50 -7.58
N VAL A 62 4.20 -3.18 -6.53
CA VAL A 62 2.76 -3.29 -6.22
C VAL A 62 2.20 -1.93 -5.81
N LEU A 63 2.87 -1.19 -4.92
CA LEU A 63 2.42 0.12 -4.46
C LEU A 63 2.36 1.14 -5.61
N ASN A 64 3.40 1.21 -6.46
CA ASN A 64 3.40 2.08 -7.64
C ASN A 64 2.30 1.69 -8.63
N MET A 65 1.97 0.40 -8.76
CA MET A 65 0.85 -0.04 -9.59
C MET A 65 -0.48 0.47 -9.04
N VAL A 66 -0.72 0.35 -7.73
CA VAL A 66 -1.95 0.83 -7.08
C VAL A 66 -2.09 2.34 -7.24
N GLU A 67 -1.03 3.10 -6.96
CA GLU A 67 -0.99 4.56 -7.13
C GLU A 67 -1.33 4.96 -8.58
N ARG A 68 -0.66 4.35 -9.56
CA ARG A 68 -0.92 4.63 -10.97
C ARG A 68 -2.36 4.31 -11.38
N LEU A 69 -2.93 3.20 -10.91
CA LEU A 69 -4.31 2.83 -11.18
C LEU A 69 -5.30 3.86 -10.62
N ALA A 70 -5.05 4.38 -9.43
CA ALA A 70 -5.89 5.39 -8.82
C ALA A 70 -5.82 6.72 -9.60
N HIS A 71 -4.63 7.22 -9.88
CA HIS A 71 -4.45 8.55 -10.46
C HIS A 71 -4.62 8.61 -11.99
N GLU A 72 -4.18 7.57 -12.73
CA GLU A 72 -4.21 7.60 -14.19
C GLU A 72 -5.44 6.92 -14.79
N SER A 73 -6.04 5.98 -14.06
CA SER A 73 -7.14 5.16 -14.59
C SER A 73 -8.52 5.51 -14.01
N GLY A 74 -8.60 6.46 -13.08
CA GLY A 74 -9.84 6.87 -12.42
C GLY A 74 -10.50 5.74 -11.62
N ILE A 75 -9.72 4.78 -11.13
CA ILE A 75 -10.17 3.69 -10.28
C ILE A 75 -9.90 4.08 -8.83
N SER A 76 -10.91 4.06 -7.97
CA SER A 76 -10.69 4.21 -6.53
C SER A 76 -10.07 2.92 -5.97
N ALA A 77 -9.09 3.05 -5.07
CA ALA A 77 -8.47 1.93 -4.38
C ALA A 77 -8.63 2.09 -2.87
N ILE A 78 -9.11 1.04 -2.21
CA ILE A 78 -9.05 0.92 -0.75
C ILE A 78 -8.00 -0.15 -0.46
N MET A 79 -6.98 0.21 0.30
CA MET A 79 -5.90 -0.70 0.69
C MET A 79 -5.89 -0.83 2.21
N ASN A 80 -6.09 -2.05 2.72
CA ASN A 80 -5.81 -2.36 4.11
C ASN A 80 -4.33 -2.74 4.23
N THR A 81 -3.63 -2.14 5.18
CA THR A 81 -2.22 -2.42 5.45
C THR A 81 -1.90 -2.21 6.93
N HIS A 82 -0.96 -2.97 7.45
CA HIS A 82 -0.36 -2.74 8.76
C HIS A 82 1.02 -2.06 8.69
N TYR A 83 1.41 -1.58 7.52
CA TYR A 83 2.62 -0.80 7.29
C TYR A 83 2.30 0.68 7.03
N PRO A 84 2.27 1.54 8.07
CA PRO A 84 1.92 2.96 7.88
C PRO A 84 2.84 3.69 6.90
N THR A 85 4.11 3.26 6.77
CA THR A 85 5.04 3.81 5.77
C THR A 85 4.56 3.59 4.34
N ASN A 86 3.95 2.42 4.04
CA ASN A 86 3.40 2.13 2.73
C ASN A 86 2.17 3.01 2.45
N ALA A 87 1.29 3.18 3.45
CA ALA A 87 0.17 4.10 3.34
C ALA A 87 0.64 5.55 3.10
N MET A 88 1.68 6.02 3.81
CA MET A 88 2.27 7.35 3.59
C MET A 88 2.76 7.58 2.17
N SER A 89 3.20 6.52 1.49
CA SER A 89 3.79 6.65 0.16
C SER A 89 2.76 6.76 -0.97
N VAL A 90 1.54 6.24 -0.78
CA VAL A 90 0.58 6.10 -1.89
C VAL A 90 -0.84 6.60 -1.58
N ALA A 91 -1.20 6.81 -0.30
CA ALA A 91 -2.58 7.14 0.05
C ALA A 91 -2.86 8.65 0.00
N ASP A 92 -3.98 9.03 -0.59
CA ASP A 92 -4.53 10.39 -0.52
C ASP A 92 -5.20 10.62 0.84
N GLU A 93 -5.98 9.64 1.31
CA GLU A 93 -6.68 9.65 2.59
C GLU A 93 -6.34 8.39 3.39
N ALA A 94 -6.36 8.50 4.71
CA ALA A 94 -6.11 7.39 5.62
C ALA A 94 -7.20 7.29 6.68
N LEU A 95 -7.59 6.05 6.97
CA LEU A 95 -8.35 5.68 8.15
C LEU A 95 -7.46 4.80 9.03
N MET A 96 -7.11 5.28 10.21
CA MET A 96 -6.30 4.53 11.16
C MET A 96 -7.18 4.08 12.34
N LEU A 97 -7.16 2.79 12.63
CA LEU A 97 -7.93 2.16 13.71
C LEU A 97 -6.98 1.68 14.81
N ASN A 98 -7.36 1.89 16.06
CA ASN A 98 -6.66 1.30 17.18
C ASN A 98 -7.41 0.09 17.77
N ARG A 99 -6.76 -0.62 18.70
CA ARG A 99 -7.34 -1.80 19.36
C ARG A 99 -8.57 -1.50 20.23
N LYS A 100 -8.79 -0.24 20.59
CA LYS A 100 -9.94 0.21 21.41
C LYS A 100 -11.17 0.56 20.56
N GLY A 101 -11.04 0.50 19.21
CA GLY A 101 -12.09 0.87 18.27
C GLY A 101 -12.18 2.37 18.01
N GLU A 102 -11.19 3.15 18.45
CA GLU A 102 -11.08 4.57 18.12
C GLU A 102 -10.40 4.70 16.77
N PHE A 103 -10.66 5.80 16.05
CA PHE A 103 -10.11 6.01 14.72
C PHE A 103 -9.72 7.46 14.47
N PHE A 104 -8.78 7.61 13.53
CA PHE A 104 -8.41 8.88 12.91
C PHE A 104 -8.69 8.77 11.42
N TYR A 105 -9.31 9.78 10.82
CA TYR A 105 -9.61 9.81 9.39
C TYR A 105 -9.36 11.18 8.80
N GLY A 106 -8.79 11.24 7.61
CA GLY A 106 -8.55 12.45 6.84
C GLY A 106 -7.41 12.31 5.84
N PRO A 107 -6.88 13.44 5.33
CA PRO A 107 -5.73 13.42 4.43
C PRO A 107 -4.57 12.63 5.02
N ALA A 108 -4.00 11.71 4.25
CA ALA A 108 -2.94 10.82 4.73
C ALA A 108 -1.74 11.60 5.27
N ALA A 109 -1.40 12.73 4.65
CA ALA A 109 -0.32 13.60 5.09
C ALA A 109 -0.52 14.18 6.50
N GLU A 110 -1.76 14.36 6.93
CA GLU A 110 -2.14 14.91 8.24
C GLU A 110 -2.35 13.80 9.27
N ILE A 111 -3.02 12.72 8.88
CA ILE A 111 -3.41 11.63 9.80
C ILE A 111 -2.21 10.75 10.16
N LEU A 112 -1.32 10.47 9.19
CA LEU A 112 -0.16 9.62 9.40
C LEU A 112 1.01 10.45 9.98
N ASN A 113 0.88 10.81 11.26
CA ASN A 113 1.88 11.56 12.04
C ASN A 113 2.35 10.74 13.26
N GLU A 114 3.41 11.20 13.94
CA GLU A 114 4.00 10.51 15.09
C GLU A 114 3.00 10.24 16.20
N GLU A 115 2.16 11.22 16.54
CA GLU A 115 1.21 11.14 17.65
C GLU A 115 0.15 10.07 17.38
N ASN A 116 -0.52 10.16 16.23
CA ASN A 116 -1.58 9.24 15.85
C ASN A 116 -1.07 7.80 15.65
N ILE A 117 0.10 7.64 15.01
CA ILE A 117 0.72 6.33 14.80
C ILE A 117 1.15 5.74 16.13
N SER A 118 1.82 6.52 16.99
CA SER A 118 2.24 6.07 18.31
C SER A 118 1.04 5.65 19.16
N TYR A 119 -0.06 6.40 19.08
CA TYR A 119 -1.28 6.09 19.81
C TYR A 119 -1.98 4.84 19.29
N SER A 120 -2.08 4.68 17.98
CA SER A 120 -2.85 3.60 17.36
C SER A 120 -2.14 2.24 17.44
N PHE A 121 -0.81 2.24 17.44
CA PHE A 121 0.01 1.02 17.45
C PHE A 121 0.63 0.69 18.81
N ASP A 122 0.38 1.50 19.86
CA ASP A 122 0.98 1.37 21.20
C ASP A 122 2.53 1.33 21.17
N VAL A 123 3.12 2.12 20.29
CA VAL A 123 4.58 2.25 20.11
C VAL A 123 4.99 3.70 20.10
N GLN A 124 6.25 3.98 20.35
CA GLN A 124 6.84 5.27 20.06
C GLN A 124 7.51 5.21 18.69
N VAL A 125 7.13 6.13 17.80
CA VAL A 125 7.74 6.26 16.49
C VAL A 125 8.32 7.64 16.29
N LEU A 126 9.30 7.73 15.39
CA LEU A 126 9.76 8.99 14.80
C LEU A 126 9.31 9.00 13.34
N VAL A 127 8.83 10.14 12.88
CA VAL A 127 8.51 10.37 11.46
C VAL A 127 9.48 11.41 10.94
N ASP A 128 10.24 11.06 9.92
CA ASP A 128 11.22 11.96 9.32
C ASP A 128 11.02 12.03 7.81
N GLU A 129 11.51 13.10 7.23
CA GLU A 129 11.44 13.39 5.81
C GLU A 129 12.82 13.25 5.18
N LEU A 130 12.97 12.24 4.35
CA LEU A 130 14.19 11.93 3.63
C LEU A 130 14.12 12.49 2.22
N HIS A 131 15.23 13.00 1.69
CA HIS A 131 15.31 13.53 0.34
C HIS A 131 16.11 12.59 -0.56
N TYR A 132 15.48 12.16 -1.67
CA TYR A 132 16.13 11.31 -2.68
C TYR A 132 15.80 11.80 -4.09
N GLN A 133 16.81 12.18 -4.87
CA GLN A 133 16.68 12.66 -6.26
C GLN A 133 15.61 13.77 -6.44
N GLY A 134 15.56 14.73 -5.51
CA GLY A 134 14.62 15.83 -5.54
C GLY A 134 13.17 15.49 -5.11
N ARG A 135 12.94 14.27 -4.64
CA ARG A 135 11.68 13.84 -4.04
C ARG A 135 11.81 13.78 -2.54
N SER A 136 10.74 14.15 -1.87
CA SER A 136 10.59 13.99 -0.42
C SER A 136 9.92 12.65 -0.12
N VAL A 137 10.51 11.86 0.77
CA VAL A 137 9.99 10.56 1.19
C VAL A 137 9.87 10.57 2.71
N ARG A 138 8.65 10.45 3.23
CA ARG A 138 8.42 10.32 4.67
C ARG A 138 8.67 8.89 5.10
N SER A 139 9.34 8.72 6.22
CA SER A 139 9.67 7.42 6.79
C SER A 139 9.28 7.36 8.25
N ILE A 140 8.89 6.17 8.71
CA ILE A 140 8.53 5.90 10.10
C ILE A 140 9.55 4.95 10.69
N VAL A 141 10.11 5.33 11.82
CA VAL A 141 11.06 4.50 12.58
C VAL A 141 10.45 4.17 13.94
N PRO A 142 10.03 2.93 14.20
CA PRO A 142 9.64 2.50 15.54
C PRO A 142 10.87 2.50 16.46
N VAL A 143 10.77 3.15 17.62
CA VAL A 143 11.91 3.32 18.54
C VAL A 143 11.71 2.64 19.89
N ALA A 144 10.48 2.54 20.38
CA ALA A 144 10.19 1.92 21.67
C ALA A 144 8.73 1.44 21.75
N LEU A 145 8.43 0.58 22.71
CA LEU A 145 7.06 0.37 23.13
C LEU A 145 6.57 1.61 23.90
N ARG A 146 5.32 1.96 23.74
CA ARG A 146 4.72 3.02 24.56
C ARG A 146 4.58 2.46 25.98
N GLU A 147 5.20 3.12 26.96
CA GLU A 147 4.98 2.76 28.36
C GLU A 147 3.49 2.96 28.67
N GLU A 148 2.82 1.92 29.15
CA GLU A 148 1.50 2.07 29.72
C GLU A 148 1.65 3.05 30.89
N THR A 149 1.10 4.25 30.76
CA THR A 149 0.95 5.14 31.89
C THR A 149 0.00 4.43 32.82
N ALA A 150 0.55 3.78 33.85
CA ALA A 150 -0.24 3.16 34.92
C ALA A 150 -1.15 4.27 35.52
N VAL A 151 -2.45 4.11 35.30
CA VAL A 151 -3.49 4.92 35.94
C VAL A 151 -3.85 4.23 37.25
#